data_542987def450bbb642d3c58b8db85257
#
_entry.id   542987def450bbb642d3c58b8db85257
#
_cell.length_a   1.000
_cell.length_b   1.000
_cell.length_c   1.000
_cell.angle_alpha   90.00
_cell.angle_beta   90.00
_cell.angle_gamma   90.00
#
_symmetry.space_group_name_H-M   'P 1'
#
loop_
_entity.id
_entity.type
_entity.pdbx_description
1 polymer ?
#
loop_
_entity_poly.entity_id
_entity_poly.type
_entity_poly.pdbx_seq_one_letter_code
_entity_poly.pdbx_strand_id
1 'polypeptide(L)'
;MVLETAKYKRVVLKLSGESLAGDQGFGINPAVVEDIAAQIKKVREHGVDVAIVVGGGNIWRGLAGSAKGMERATADYMGMMATVMNALALQDALEKLDVDTRVQTAIEMRQVAEPYIRRKAVRHMEKGRVVIFGAGTGNPYFSTDTTDRKSVV
;
A
#
# COMPACT_ATOMS: atom_id res chain seq x y z
N MET A 1 19.84 -26.99 -8.10
CA MET A 1 19.18 -25.70 -8.22
C MET A 1 19.93 -24.69 -7.36
N VAL A 2 20.48 -23.69 -7.99
CA VAL A 2 21.20 -22.64 -7.26
C VAL A 2 20.16 -21.67 -6.70
N LEU A 3 20.08 -21.58 -5.39
CA LEU A 3 19.25 -20.57 -4.74
C LEU A 3 20.00 -19.24 -4.81
N GLU A 4 19.52 -18.34 -5.65
CA GLU A 4 20.07 -16.97 -5.66
C GLU A 4 19.78 -16.31 -4.32
N THR A 5 20.83 -15.82 -3.68
CA THR A 5 20.69 -15.06 -2.44
C THR A 5 20.13 -13.69 -2.79
N ALA A 6 19.04 -13.30 -2.15
CA ALA A 6 18.47 -11.99 -2.37
C ALA A 6 19.50 -10.89 -2.04
N LYS A 7 19.61 -9.90 -2.94
CA LYS A 7 20.55 -8.78 -2.78
C LYS A 7 20.19 -7.90 -1.59
N TYR A 8 18.90 -7.76 -1.31
CA TYR A 8 18.39 -6.94 -0.20
C TYR A 8 17.63 -7.79 0.78
N LYS A 9 17.75 -7.48 2.07
CA LYS A 9 17.01 -8.16 3.14
C LYS A 9 15.63 -7.56 3.34
N ARG A 10 15.45 -6.31 2.99
CA ARG A 10 14.22 -5.55 3.22
C ARG A 10 14.02 -4.56 2.08
N VAL A 11 12.80 -4.49 1.57
CA VAL A 11 12.45 -3.57 0.48
C VAL A 11 11.16 -2.85 0.80
N VAL A 12 11.05 -1.62 0.30
CA VAL A 12 9.80 -0.87 0.27
C VAL A 12 9.39 -0.79 -1.19
N LEU A 13 8.23 -1.37 -1.50
CA LEU A 13 7.65 -1.32 -2.83
C LEU A 13 6.62 -0.20 -2.89
N LYS A 14 6.77 0.66 -3.88
CA LYS A 14 5.80 1.70 -4.14
C LYS A 14 4.95 1.27 -5.34
N LEU A 15 3.65 1.11 -5.11
CA LEU A 15 2.69 0.76 -6.14
C LEU A 15 1.79 1.96 -6.43
N SER A 16 1.74 2.39 -7.68
CA SER A 16 0.78 3.41 -8.08
C SER A 16 -0.63 2.83 -8.03
N GLY A 17 -1.62 3.67 -7.74
CA GLY A 17 -3.01 3.22 -7.78
C GLY A 17 -3.39 2.70 -9.17
N GLU A 18 -2.91 3.34 -10.22
CA GLU A 18 -3.16 2.97 -11.60
C GLU A 18 -2.72 1.54 -11.91
N SER A 19 -1.67 1.05 -11.27
CA SER A 19 -1.21 -0.32 -11.49
C SER A 19 -2.22 -1.36 -11.03
N LEU A 20 -3.14 -1.02 -10.12
CA LEU A 20 -4.20 -1.90 -9.65
C LEU A 20 -5.43 -1.91 -10.56
N ALA A 21 -5.55 -0.92 -11.43
CA ALA A 21 -6.64 -0.82 -12.39
C ALA A 21 -6.40 -1.67 -13.65
N GLY A 22 -5.15 -1.89 -14.00
CA GLY A 22 -4.80 -2.57 -15.25
C GLY A 22 -5.28 -1.79 -16.46
N ASP A 23 -5.64 -2.49 -17.53
CA ASP A 23 -6.03 -1.89 -18.82
C ASP A 23 -7.35 -1.12 -18.75
N GLN A 24 -8.20 -1.39 -17.78
CA GLN A 24 -9.45 -0.65 -17.61
C GLN A 24 -9.27 0.82 -17.23
N GLY A 25 -8.10 1.18 -16.68
CA GLY A 25 -7.70 2.56 -16.40
C GLY A 25 -8.27 3.19 -15.13
N PHE A 26 -9.25 2.59 -14.49
CA PHE A 26 -9.83 3.07 -13.23
C PHE A 26 -10.31 1.91 -12.36
N GLY A 27 -10.54 2.20 -11.09
CA GLY A 27 -11.02 1.19 -10.14
C GLY A 27 -9.96 0.14 -9.82
N ILE A 28 -10.42 -0.97 -9.29
CA ILE A 28 -9.59 -2.11 -8.91
C ILE A 28 -9.93 -3.30 -9.79
N ASN A 29 -8.93 -3.84 -10.47
CA ASN A 29 -9.09 -5.05 -11.28
C ASN A 29 -8.63 -6.26 -10.44
N PRO A 30 -9.53 -7.15 -10.04
CA PRO A 30 -9.18 -8.28 -9.17
C PRO A 30 -8.07 -9.18 -9.74
N ALA A 31 -8.09 -9.45 -11.04
CA ALA A 31 -7.07 -10.29 -11.67
C ALA A 31 -5.68 -9.67 -11.59
N VAL A 32 -5.59 -8.35 -11.76
CA VAL A 32 -4.32 -7.62 -11.66
C VAL A 32 -3.82 -7.63 -10.21
N VAL A 33 -4.71 -7.42 -9.24
CA VAL A 33 -4.36 -7.45 -7.82
C VAL A 33 -3.85 -8.85 -7.41
N GLU A 34 -4.49 -9.89 -7.89
CA GLU A 34 -4.05 -11.27 -7.66
C GLU A 34 -2.65 -11.53 -8.23
N ASP A 35 -2.38 -11.03 -9.42
CA ASP A 35 -1.07 -11.17 -10.05
C ASP A 35 0.02 -10.43 -9.26
N ILE A 36 -0.26 -9.20 -8.83
CA ILE A 36 0.66 -8.42 -7.99
C ILE A 36 0.92 -9.17 -6.67
N ALA A 37 -0.12 -9.69 -6.04
CA ALA A 37 0.01 -10.46 -4.81
C ALA A 37 0.90 -11.71 -5.00
N ALA A 38 0.75 -12.40 -6.12
CA ALA A 38 1.59 -13.57 -6.45
C ALA A 38 3.06 -13.18 -6.60
N GLN A 39 3.34 -12.03 -7.20
CA GLN A 39 4.71 -11.53 -7.34
C GLN A 39 5.31 -11.16 -5.98
N ILE A 40 4.53 -10.53 -5.11
CA ILE A 40 4.97 -10.18 -3.75
C ILE A 40 5.27 -11.45 -2.95
N LYS A 41 4.42 -12.45 -3.07
CA LYS A 41 4.65 -13.76 -2.42
C LYS A 41 6.00 -14.34 -2.82
N LYS A 42 6.35 -14.30 -4.09
CA LYS A 42 7.64 -14.79 -4.58
C LYS A 42 8.81 -14.05 -3.92
N VAL A 43 8.71 -12.74 -3.79
CA VAL A 43 9.74 -11.93 -3.10
C VAL A 43 9.86 -12.37 -1.65
N ARG A 44 8.75 -12.55 -0.96
CA ARG A 44 8.75 -13.04 0.43
C ARG A 44 9.39 -14.42 0.56
N GLU A 45 9.11 -15.32 -0.35
CA GLU A 45 9.67 -16.67 -0.34
C GLU A 45 11.20 -16.70 -0.41
N HIS A 46 11.81 -15.64 -0.94
CA HIS A 46 13.26 -15.46 -0.94
C HIS A 46 13.80 -14.91 0.39
N GLY A 47 12.96 -14.80 1.40
CA GLY A 47 13.37 -14.31 2.72
C GLY A 47 13.50 -12.79 2.82
N VAL A 48 12.94 -12.05 1.86
CA VAL A 48 12.99 -10.58 1.85
C VAL A 48 11.81 -10.02 2.64
N ASP A 49 12.06 -9.11 3.55
CA ASP A 49 11.00 -8.36 4.24
C ASP A 49 10.42 -7.34 3.27
N VAL A 50 9.09 -7.27 3.21
CA VAL A 50 8.40 -6.40 2.25
C VAL A 50 7.46 -5.44 2.98
N ALA A 51 7.64 -4.16 2.72
CA ALA A 51 6.69 -3.11 3.05
C ALA A 51 6.18 -2.51 1.73
N ILE A 52 4.93 -2.09 1.70
CA ILE A 52 4.30 -1.57 0.49
C ILE A 52 3.66 -0.22 0.79
N VAL A 53 3.91 0.75 -0.07
CA VAL A 53 3.19 2.03 -0.09
C VAL A 53 2.35 2.03 -1.36
N VAL A 54 1.05 2.20 -1.22
CA VAL A 54 0.13 2.16 -2.35
C VAL A 54 -0.53 3.52 -2.57
N GLY A 55 -0.60 3.95 -3.83
CA GLY A 55 -1.32 5.15 -4.22
C GLY A 55 -2.82 4.92 -4.39
N GLY A 56 -3.55 5.97 -4.73
CA GLY A 56 -5.00 5.92 -4.87
C GLY A 56 -5.53 6.49 -6.18
N GLY A 57 -4.66 6.78 -7.13
CA GLY A 57 -5.03 7.48 -8.36
C GLY A 57 -5.96 6.73 -9.32
N ASN A 58 -6.13 5.43 -9.13
CA ASN A 58 -7.11 4.62 -9.84
C ASN A 58 -8.56 4.90 -9.40
N ILE A 59 -8.71 5.45 -8.20
CA ILE A 59 -10.02 5.73 -7.60
C ILE A 59 -10.26 7.23 -7.53
N TRP A 60 -9.29 8.00 -7.04
CA TRP A 60 -9.45 9.42 -6.82
C TRP A 60 -8.14 10.19 -6.94
N ARG A 61 -8.20 11.36 -7.59
CA ARG A 61 -7.08 12.30 -7.68
C ARG A 61 -7.49 13.64 -7.06
N GLY A 62 -6.86 13.99 -5.94
CA GLY A 62 -7.18 15.20 -5.18
C GLY A 62 -7.06 16.49 -6.00
N LEU A 63 -6.01 16.62 -6.81
CA LEU A 63 -5.82 17.77 -7.68
C LEU A 63 -6.95 17.94 -8.69
N ALA A 64 -7.39 16.85 -9.31
CA ALA A 64 -8.50 16.89 -10.27
C ALA A 64 -9.81 17.28 -9.59
N GLY A 65 -10.06 16.76 -8.38
CA GLY A 65 -11.23 17.13 -7.58
C GLY A 65 -11.22 18.60 -7.18
N SER A 66 -10.08 19.11 -6.70
CA SER A 66 -9.89 20.53 -6.39
C SER A 66 -10.13 21.43 -7.58
N ALA A 67 -9.61 21.06 -8.74
CA ALA A 67 -9.78 21.83 -9.99
C ALA A 67 -11.26 21.94 -10.41
N LYS A 68 -12.11 21.02 -9.96
CA LYS A 68 -13.57 21.02 -10.23
C LYS A 68 -14.37 21.74 -9.14
N GLY A 69 -13.72 22.49 -8.25
CA GLY A 69 -14.36 23.27 -7.23
C GLY A 69 -14.48 22.64 -5.85
N MET A 70 -13.96 21.43 -5.68
CA MET A 70 -13.92 20.79 -4.36
C MET A 70 -12.83 21.42 -3.50
N GLU A 71 -13.07 21.54 -2.21
CA GLU A 71 -12.05 22.00 -1.27
C GLU A 71 -10.85 21.05 -1.30
N ARG A 72 -9.63 21.62 -1.36
CA ARG A 72 -8.41 20.84 -1.50
C ARG A 72 -8.21 19.82 -0.38
N ALA A 73 -8.46 20.24 0.87
CA ALA A 73 -8.29 19.34 2.00
C ALA A 73 -9.24 18.14 1.92
N THR A 74 -10.50 18.38 1.54
CA THR A 74 -11.49 17.29 1.35
C THR A 74 -11.05 16.35 0.23
N ALA A 75 -10.63 16.90 -0.91
CA ALA A 75 -10.16 16.11 -2.03
C ALA A 75 -8.94 15.25 -1.66
N ASP A 76 -8.03 15.79 -0.86
CA ASP A 76 -6.86 15.07 -0.40
C ASP A 76 -7.22 13.95 0.57
N TYR A 77 -8.18 14.17 1.48
CA TYR A 77 -8.69 13.09 2.33
C TYR A 77 -9.35 11.97 1.53
N MET A 78 -10.08 12.32 0.48
CA MET A 78 -10.66 11.31 -0.41
C MET A 78 -9.56 10.48 -1.08
N GLY A 79 -8.48 11.11 -1.50
CA GLY A 79 -7.32 10.41 -2.04
C GLY A 79 -6.68 9.46 -1.01
N MET A 80 -6.58 9.89 0.24
CA MET A 80 -6.09 9.04 1.32
C MET A 80 -6.99 7.81 1.52
N MET A 81 -8.31 8.00 1.51
CA MET A 81 -9.26 6.88 1.60
C MET A 81 -9.12 5.93 0.42
N ALA A 82 -8.88 6.45 -0.77
CA ALA A 82 -8.63 5.62 -1.95
C ALA A 82 -7.41 4.70 -1.74
N THR A 83 -6.33 5.21 -1.14
CA THR A 83 -5.16 4.37 -0.83
C THR A 83 -5.50 3.26 0.15
N VAL A 84 -6.35 3.53 1.12
CA VAL A 84 -6.80 2.51 2.10
C VAL A 84 -7.60 1.42 1.41
N MET A 85 -8.49 1.78 0.49
CA MET A 85 -9.24 0.80 -0.30
C MET A 85 -8.30 -0.12 -1.07
N ASN A 86 -7.29 0.45 -1.73
CA ASN A 86 -6.30 -0.34 -2.46
C ASN A 86 -5.48 -1.24 -1.52
N ALA A 87 -5.10 -0.73 -0.36
CA ALA A 87 -4.37 -1.50 0.63
C ALA A 87 -5.16 -2.72 1.12
N LEU A 88 -6.46 -2.55 1.36
CA LEU A 88 -7.34 -3.64 1.78
C LEU A 88 -7.51 -4.69 0.67
N ALA A 89 -7.65 -4.25 -0.58
CA ALA A 89 -7.75 -5.18 -1.70
C ALA A 89 -6.49 -6.02 -1.83
N LEU A 90 -5.33 -5.40 -1.69
CA LEU A 90 -4.05 -6.10 -1.77
C LEU A 90 -3.85 -7.03 -0.57
N GLN A 91 -4.23 -6.61 0.62
CA GLN A 91 -4.20 -7.46 1.82
C GLN A 91 -5.04 -8.72 1.61
N ASP A 92 -6.27 -8.57 1.14
CA ASP A 92 -7.15 -9.70 0.89
C ASP A 92 -6.53 -10.70 -0.10
N ALA A 93 -5.96 -10.20 -1.19
CA ALA A 93 -5.32 -11.04 -2.20
C ALA A 93 -4.08 -11.77 -1.64
N LEU A 94 -3.26 -11.09 -0.85
CA LEU A 94 -2.08 -11.69 -0.22
C LEU A 94 -2.48 -12.76 0.80
N GLU A 95 -3.46 -12.50 1.63
CA GLU A 95 -3.91 -13.46 2.64
C GLU A 95 -4.52 -14.71 2.01
N LYS A 96 -5.19 -14.59 0.87
CA LYS A 96 -5.67 -15.73 0.09
C LYS A 96 -4.54 -16.60 -0.45
N LEU A 97 -3.33 -16.07 -0.55
CA LEU A 97 -2.13 -16.81 -0.93
C LEU A 97 -1.31 -17.25 0.29
N ASP A 98 -1.90 -17.22 1.47
CA ASP A 98 -1.25 -17.57 2.75
C ASP A 98 -0.06 -16.67 3.11
N VAL A 99 -0.09 -15.43 2.66
CA VAL A 99 0.90 -14.42 3.04
C VAL A 99 0.29 -13.54 4.12
N ASP A 100 0.78 -13.69 5.34
CA ASP A 100 0.36 -12.85 6.46
C ASP A 100 0.63 -11.38 6.16
N THR A 101 -0.39 -10.55 6.28
CA THR A 101 -0.33 -9.15 5.88
C THR A 101 -0.99 -8.27 6.93
N ARG A 102 -0.42 -7.09 7.14
CA ARG A 102 -0.99 -6.07 8.04
C ARG A 102 -1.06 -4.74 7.30
N VAL A 103 -2.19 -4.09 7.38
CA VAL A 103 -2.37 -2.72 6.87
C VAL A 103 -2.23 -1.76 8.04
N GLN A 104 -1.42 -0.73 7.87
CA GLN A 104 -1.30 0.37 8.83
C GLN A 104 -1.69 1.68 8.14
N THR A 105 -2.38 2.54 8.85
CA THR A 105 -2.86 3.81 8.30
C THR A 105 -2.42 4.98 9.16
N ALA A 106 -2.12 6.09 8.49
CA ALA A 106 -1.78 7.36 9.15
C ALA A 106 -3.02 8.05 9.73
N ILE A 107 -4.21 7.74 9.22
CA ILE A 107 -5.48 8.17 9.80
C ILE A 107 -6.02 7.02 10.65
N GLU A 108 -6.39 7.31 11.89
CA GLU A 108 -6.89 6.28 12.80
C GLU A 108 -8.23 5.72 12.32
N MET A 109 -8.27 4.43 12.09
CA MET A 109 -9.46 3.68 11.68
C MET A 109 -9.35 2.23 12.15
N ARG A 110 -9.29 2.03 13.45
CA ARG A 110 -8.94 0.75 14.09
C ARG A 110 -9.79 -0.44 13.69
N GLN A 111 -11.04 -0.21 13.27
CA GLN A 111 -11.92 -1.28 12.80
C GLN A 111 -11.45 -1.88 11.46
N VAL A 112 -10.61 -1.18 10.74
CA VAL A 112 -10.20 -1.54 9.38
C VAL A 112 -8.73 -1.86 9.29
N ALA A 113 -7.89 -1.08 9.99
CA ALA A 113 -6.44 -1.19 9.90
C ALA A 113 -5.79 -0.71 11.19
N GLU A 114 -4.56 -1.15 11.45
CA GLU A 114 -3.79 -0.67 12.59
C GLU A 114 -3.37 0.79 12.39
N PRO A 115 -3.33 1.60 13.46
CA PRO A 115 -2.64 2.89 13.38
C PRO A 115 -1.16 2.69 13.03
N TYR A 116 -0.61 3.59 12.21
CA TYR A 116 0.80 3.53 11.88
C TYR A 116 1.67 3.72 13.12
N ILE A 117 2.44 2.70 13.43
CA ILE A 117 3.47 2.73 14.48
C ILE A 117 4.69 2.01 13.92
N ARG A 118 5.78 2.74 13.77
CA ARG A 118 7.01 2.22 13.16
C ARG A 118 7.48 0.92 13.79
N ARG A 119 7.52 0.85 15.12
CA ARG A 119 7.97 -0.35 15.83
C ARG A 119 7.12 -1.57 15.50
N LYS A 120 5.80 -1.38 15.36
CA LYS A 120 4.89 -2.46 14.98
C LYS A 120 5.14 -2.91 13.55
N ALA A 121 5.36 -1.96 12.63
CA ALA A 121 5.67 -2.30 11.25
C ALA A 121 6.93 -3.13 11.14
N VAL A 122 8.00 -2.71 11.81
CA VAL A 122 9.26 -3.46 11.85
C VAL A 122 9.06 -4.86 12.43
N ARG A 123 8.33 -4.96 13.54
CA ARG A 123 8.05 -6.25 14.17
C ARG A 123 7.24 -7.18 13.27
N HIS A 124 6.26 -6.65 12.55
CA HIS A 124 5.52 -7.44 11.57
C HIS A 124 6.44 -8.03 10.51
N MET A 125 7.33 -7.21 9.96
CA MET A 125 8.29 -7.68 8.96
C MET A 125 9.27 -8.71 9.51
N GLU A 126 9.74 -8.52 10.75
CA GLU A 126 10.59 -9.51 11.42
C GLU A 126 9.90 -10.85 11.58
N LYS A 127 8.58 -10.86 11.71
CA LYS A 127 7.77 -12.08 11.79
C LYS A 127 7.36 -12.61 10.42
N GLY A 128 7.91 -12.05 9.35
CA GLY A 128 7.62 -12.50 7.99
C GLY A 128 6.31 -11.97 7.39
N ARG A 129 5.66 -11.02 8.04
CA ARG A 129 4.44 -10.41 7.52
C ARG A 129 4.76 -9.31 6.53
N VAL A 130 3.92 -9.16 5.52
CA VAL A 130 3.95 -8.01 4.63
C VAL A 130 3.20 -6.86 5.31
N VAL A 131 3.74 -5.66 5.24
CA VAL A 131 3.08 -4.46 5.78
C VAL A 131 2.70 -3.54 4.63
N ILE A 132 1.47 -3.07 4.62
CA ILE A 132 0.97 -2.12 3.61
C ILE A 132 0.59 -0.83 4.32
N PHE A 133 1.12 0.28 3.85
CA PHE A 133 0.82 1.60 4.41
C PHE A 133 -0.22 2.32 3.57
N GLY A 134 -1.27 2.80 4.22
CA GLY A 134 -2.33 3.58 3.62
C GLY A 134 -2.46 4.98 4.22
N ALA A 135 -3.21 5.85 3.56
CA ALA A 135 -3.50 7.22 3.95
C ALA A 135 -2.30 8.18 3.92
N GLY A 136 -1.21 7.82 3.25
CA GLY A 136 -0.05 8.69 3.10
C GLY A 136 0.51 9.16 4.44
N THR A 137 0.61 10.48 4.64
CA THR A 137 1.01 11.09 5.92
C THR A 137 -0.17 11.34 6.85
N GLY A 138 -1.41 11.15 6.38
CA GLY A 138 -2.63 11.51 7.11
C GLY A 138 -2.95 13.00 7.09
N ASN A 139 -2.17 13.81 6.40
CA ASN A 139 -2.32 15.27 6.33
C ASN A 139 -2.67 15.71 4.92
N PRO A 140 -3.68 16.59 4.73
CA PRO A 140 -3.96 17.18 3.43
C PRO A 140 -2.74 17.97 2.92
N TYR A 141 -2.70 18.24 1.61
CA TYR A 141 -1.62 18.93 0.90
C TYR A 141 -0.29 18.19 0.79
N PHE A 142 -0.18 16.97 1.36
CA PHE A 142 0.99 16.10 1.18
C PHE A 142 0.63 14.94 0.26
N SER A 143 1.57 14.53 -0.59
CA SER A 143 1.37 13.36 -1.44
C SER A 143 1.66 12.07 -0.67
N THR A 144 1.14 10.96 -1.16
CA THR A 144 1.45 9.63 -0.61
C THR A 144 2.95 9.30 -0.75
N ASP A 145 3.63 9.91 -1.71
CA ASP A 145 5.07 9.74 -1.91
C ASP A 145 5.90 10.21 -0.72
N THR A 146 5.39 11.17 0.06
CA THR A 146 6.07 11.65 1.26
C THR A 146 6.22 10.56 2.30
N THR A 147 5.29 9.62 2.36
CA THR A 147 5.32 8.47 3.27
C THR A 147 6.55 7.60 3.03
N ASP A 148 6.94 7.42 1.79
CA ASP A 148 8.11 6.66 1.37
C ASP A 148 9.38 7.14 2.07
N ARG A 149 9.54 8.45 2.19
CA ARG A 149 10.73 9.07 2.79
C ARG A 149 10.76 8.96 4.31
N LYS A 150 9.57 8.91 4.93
CA LYS A 150 9.40 8.87 6.40
C LYS A 150 9.28 7.46 6.95
N SER A 151 8.86 6.53 6.13
CA SER A 151 8.72 5.12 6.50
C SER A 151 10.07 4.44 6.45
N VAL A 152 10.89 4.73 7.39
CA VAL A 152 12.18 4.05 7.47
C VAL A 152 11.96 2.67 8.06
N VAL A 153 11.88 1.75 7.22
CA VAL A 153 11.71 0.34 7.58
C VAL A 153 12.98 -0.46 7.30
#